data_bf355f6c7f5d0331fb4749a0eb8bde9a
#
_entry.id   bf355f6c7f5d0331fb4749a0eb8bde9a
#
_cell.length_a   1.000
_cell.length_b   1.000
_cell.length_c   1.000
_cell.angle_alpha   90.00
_cell.angle_beta   90.00
_cell.angle_gamma   90.00
#
_symmetry.space_group_name_H-M   'P 1'
#
loop_
_entity.id
_entity.type
_entity.pdbx_description
1 polymer ?
#
loop_
_entity_poly.entity_id
_entity_poly.type
_entity_poly.pdbx_seq_one_letter_code
_entity_poly.pdbx_strand_id
1 'polypeptide(L)'
;MPTVIAYHHIKDLEPWLASTVRAEKFAEIGVTNMRTFVSPDDPTKVGLLADVPDMDALMAALQSPGWGEAMVSDGVIPETVVLLVEK
;
A
#
# COMPACT_ATOMS: atom_id res chain seq x y z
N MET A 1 6.27 -17.18 -3.31
CA MET A 1 5.46 -15.95 -3.23
C MET A 1 6.40 -14.78 -3.05
N PRO A 2 6.37 -13.80 -3.94
CA PRO A 2 7.25 -12.65 -3.78
C PRO A 2 6.85 -11.79 -2.58
N THR A 3 7.85 -11.26 -1.91
CA THR A 3 7.66 -10.26 -0.87
C THR A 3 7.86 -8.89 -1.51
N VAL A 4 6.95 -7.99 -1.22
CA VAL A 4 6.92 -6.66 -1.82
C VAL A 4 7.03 -5.60 -0.75
N ILE A 5 7.80 -4.55 -1.04
CA ILE A 5 7.87 -3.36 -0.21
C ILE A 5 7.30 -2.20 -1.04
N ALA A 6 6.36 -1.47 -0.46
CA ALA A 6 5.82 -0.26 -1.07
C ALA A 6 5.97 0.88 -0.08
N TYR A 7 6.48 2.02 -0.51
CA TYR A 7 6.53 3.20 0.35
C TYR A 7 6.04 4.43 -0.39
N HIS A 8 5.51 5.38 0.38
CA HIS A 8 4.91 6.59 -0.18
C HIS A 8 4.73 7.64 0.91
N HIS A 9 4.28 8.82 0.51
CA HIS A 9 3.88 9.87 1.43
C HIS A 9 2.36 9.88 1.59
N ILE A 10 1.91 10.34 2.74
CA ILE A 10 0.49 10.50 3.06
C ILE A 10 0.23 11.88 3.63
N LYS A 11 -1.04 12.30 3.61
CA LYS A 11 -1.44 13.61 4.13
C LYS A 11 -1.49 13.62 5.65
N ASP A 12 -2.13 12.60 6.25
CA ASP A 12 -2.31 12.48 7.69
C ASP A 12 -2.11 11.05 8.14
N LEU A 13 -1.32 10.85 9.19
CA LEU A 13 -0.99 9.54 9.69
C LEU A 13 -2.18 8.83 10.36
N GLU A 14 -2.88 9.50 11.27
CA GLU A 14 -3.92 8.85 12.05
C GLU A 14 -5.06 8.27 11.21
N PRO A 15 -5.65 9.03 10.27
CA PRO A 15 -6.68 8.46 9.39
C PRO A 15 -6.16 7.31 8.54
N TRP A 16 -4.91 7.38 8.09
CA TRP A 16 -4.31 6.33 7.28
C TRP A 16 -4.13 5.04 8.08
N LEU A 17 -3.66 5.14 9.34
CA LEU A 17 -3.50 3.98 10.21
C LEU A 17 -4.85 3.37 10.59
N ALA A 18 -5.87 4.19 10.77
CA ALA A 18 -7.21 3.73 11.15
C ALA A 18 -7.99 3.12 10.00
N SER A 19 -7.59 3.39 8.76
CA SER A 19 -8.33 2.93 7.58
C SER A 19 -8.23 1.41 7.42
N THR A 20 -9.37 0.78 7.11
CA THR A 20 -9.43 -0.64 6.78
C THR A 20 -9.45 -0.90 5.27
N VAL A 21 -9.58 0.16 4.47
CA VAL A 21 -9.72 0.04 3.01
C VAL A 21 -8.50 -0.65 2.40
N ARG A 22 -7.32 -0.29 2.84
CA ARG A 22 -6.06 -0.89 2.37
C ARG A 22 -6.06 -2.41 2.59
N ALA A 23 -6.38 -2.85 3.81
CA ALA A 23 -6.41 -4.27 4.12
C ALA A 23 -7.46 -5.00 3.30
N GLU A 24 -8.63 -4.41 3.12
CA GLU A 24 -9.71 -5.01 2.33
C GLU A 24 -9.30 -5.16 0.86
N LYS A 25 -8.70 -4.13 0.28
CA LYS A 25 -8.28 -4.15 -1.11
C LYS A 25 -7.20 -5.21 -1.36
N PHE A 26 -6.19 -5.26 -0.49
CA PHE A 26 -5.14 -6.25 -0.63
C PHE A 26 -5.64 -7.68 -0.40
N ALA A 27 -6.62 -7.87 0.49
CA ALA A 27 -7.20 -9.19 0.72
C ALA A 27 -7.90 -9.72 -0.54
N GLU A 28 -8.49 -8.85 -1.35
CA GLU A 28 -9.15 -9.25 -2.60
C GLU A 28 -8.21 -9.98 -3.56
N ILE A 29 -6.92 -9.67 -3.52
CA ILE A 29 -5.93 -10.31 -4.39
C ILE A 29 -5.03 -11.29 -3.64
N GLY A 30 -5.43 -11.67 -2.42
CA GLY A 30 -4.76 -12.73 -1.67
C GLY A 30 -3.47 -12.32 -0.97
N VAL A 31 -3.22 -11.04 -0.80
CA VAL A 31 -2.03 -10.54 -0.11
C VAL A 31 -2.10 -10.92 1.38
N THR A 32 -0.97 -11.39 1.92
CA THR A 32 -0.87 -11.84 3.32
C THR A 32 0.34 -11.23 4.00
N ASN A 33 0.40 -11.38 5.33
CA ASN A 33 1.53 -10.94 6.15
C ASN A 33 1.88 -9.46 5.96
N MET A 34 0.86 -8.61 5.80
CA MET A 34 1.07 -7.19 5.60
C MET A 34 1.56 -6.52 6.89
N ARG A 35 2.68 -5.81 6.78
CA ARG A 35 3.26 -5.07 7.90
C ARG A 35 3.38 -3.60 7.53
N THR A 36 3.09 -2.74 8.49
CA THR A 36 3.07 -1.28 8.27
C THR A 36 4.25 -0.63 8.97
N PHE A 37 4.89 0.30 8.29
CA PHE A 37 6.05 1.02 8.80
C PHE A 37 5.82 2.52 8.68
N VAL A 38 6.30 3.28 9.65
CA VAL A 38 6.23 4.75 9.66
C VAL A 38 7.63 5.27 9.95
N SER A 39 8.05 6.30 9.21
CA SER A 39 9.35 6.92 9.46
C SER A 39 9.37 7.55 10.86
N PRO A 40 10.41 7.30 11.66
CA PRO A 40 10.50 7.93 12.99
C PRO A 40 10.73 9.43 12.92
N ASP A 41 11.23 9.91 11.78
CA ASP A 41 11.53 11.34 11.61
C ASP A 41 10.42 12.11 10.90
N ASP A 42 9.57 11.39 10.14
CA ASP A 42 8.53 12.04 9.33
C ASP A 42 7.28 11.16 9.31
N PRO A 43 6.25 11.51 10.10
CA PRO A 43 5.04 10.70 10.19
C PRO A 43 4.21 10.66 8.89
N THR A 44 4.54 11.48 7.91
CA THR A 44 3.88 11.44 6.60
C THR A 44 4.56 10.48 5.63
N LYS A 45 5.68 9.89 6.01
CA LYS A 45 6.41 8.95 5.20
C LYS A 45 6.21 7.54 5.75
N VAL A 46 5.54 6.69 4.98
CA VAL A 46 5.12 5.37 5.43
C VAL A 46 5.48 4.30 4.42
N GLY A 47 5.46 3.04 4.87
CA GLY A 47 5.73 1.91 4.01
C GLY A 47 4.96 0.68 4.43
N LEU A 48 4.85 -0.25 3.51
CA LEU A 48 4.20 -1.55 3.71
C LEU A 48 5.13 -2.64 3.21
N LEU A 49 5.09 -3.78 3.91
CA LEU A 49 5.75 -5.00 3.46
C LEU A 49 4.69 -6.09 3.45
N ALA A 50 4.62 -6.89 2.40
CA ALA A 50 3.60 -7.92 2.30
C ALA A 50 4.03 -9.04 1.33
N ASP A 51 3.44 -10.21 1.53
CA ASP A 51 3.60 -11.34 0.62
C ASP A 51 2.48 -11.30 -0.41
N VAL A 52 2.86 -11.28 -1.69
CA VAL A 52 1.92 -11.16 -2.81
C VAL A 52 1.95 -12.46 -3.62
N PRO A 53 0.86 -13.24 -3.61
CA PRO A 53 0.83 -14.51 -4.34
C PRO A 53 0.76 -14.35 -5.86
N ASP A 54 0.21 -13.24 -6.34
CA ASP A 54 0.02 -13.00 -7.77
C ASP A 54 0.39 -11.56 -8.11
N MET A 55 1.61 -11.38 -8.62
CA MET A 55 2.11 -10.05 -8.98
C MET A 55 1.31 -9.43 -10.14
N ASP A 56 0.82 -10.26 -11.07
CA ASP A 56 0.00 -9.75 -12.17
C ASP A 56 -1.29 -9.14 -11.66
N ALA A 57 -1.92 -9.78 -10.66
CA ALA A 57 -3.12 -9.26 -10.02
C ALA A 57 -2.84 -7.94 -9.32
N LEU A 58 -1.71 -7.82 -8.62
CA LEU A 58 -1.32 -6.59 -7.96
C LEU A 58 -1.11 -5.47 -8.97
N MET A 59 -0.36 -5.72 -10.03
CA MET A 59 -0.08 -4.70 -11.04
C MET A 59 -1.37 -4.23 -11.73
N ALA A 60 -2.27 -5.16 -12.04
CA ALA A 60 -3.56 -4.82 -12.62
C ALA A 60 -4.41 -3.97 -11.66
N ALA A 61 -4.41 -4.34 -10.37
CA ALA A 61 -5.15 -3.61 -9.35
C ALA A 61 -4.64 -2.18 -9.21
N LEU A 62 -3.32 -2.00 -9.18
CA LEU A 62 -2.73 -0.66 -9.05
C LEU A 62 -3.10 0.26 -10.21
N GLN A 63 -3.45 -0.29 -11.36
CA GLN A 63 -3.87 0.48 -12.52
C GLN A 63 -5.39 0.69 -12.58
N SER A 64 -6.15 0.03 -11.70
CA SER A 64 -7.60 0.16 -11.73
C SER A 64 -8.06 1.48 -11.10
N PRO A 65 -9.11 2.11 -11.63
CA PRO A 65 -9.64 3.36 -11.06
C PRO A 65 -10.08 3.22 -9.62
N GLY A 66 -10.69 2.10 -9.26
CA GLY A 66 -11.16 1.87 -7.90
C GLY A 66 -10.04 1.87 -6.86
N TRP A 67 -8.89 1.29 -7.20
CA TRP A 67 -7.73 1.30 -6.32
C TRP A 67 -7.13 2.70 -6.21
N GLY A 68 -7.06 3.43 -7.33
CA GLY A 68 -6.58 4.80 -7.34
C GLY A 68 -7.43 5.70 -6.44
N GLU A 69 -8.74 5.58 -6.55
CA GLU A 69 -9.67 6.33 -5.72
C GLU A 69 -9.53 5.97 -4.24
N ALA A 70 -9.37 4.67 -3.93
CA ALA A 70 -9.20 4.21 -2.56
C ALA A 70 -7.92 4.78 -1.95
N MET A 71 -6.82 4.82 -2.72
CA MET A 71 -5.56 5.37 -2.26
C MET A 71 -5.69 6.86 -1.94
N VAL A 72 -6.30 7.62 -2.82
CA VAL A 72 -6.52 9.07 -2.61
C VAL A 72 -7.42 9.29 -1.39
N SER A 73 -8.46 8.49 -1.24
CA SER A 73 -9.37 8.55 -0.08
C SER A 73 -8.64 8.29 1.23
N ASP A 74 -7.62 7.42 1.21
CA ASP A 74 -6.79 7.14 2.38
C ASP A 74 -5.75 8.22 2.66
N GLY A 75 -5.65 9.23 1.81
CA GLY A 75 -4.67 10.29 1.98
C GLY A 75 -3.31 10.00 1.37
N VAL A 76 -3.20 8.94 0.57
CA VAL A 76 -1.97 8.62 -0.15
C VAL A 76 -1.73 9.66 -1.25
N ILE A 77 -0.48 10.07 -1.40
CA ILE A 77 -0.06 10.97 -2.48
C ILE A 77 0.46 10.09 -3.62
N PRO A 78 -0.33 9.86 -4.69
CA PRO A 78 -0.06 8.80 -5.68
C PRO A 78 1.30 8.91 -6.36
N GLU A 79 1.75 10.10 -6.67
CA GLU A 79 3.03 10.32 -7.36
C GLU A 79 4.25 9.94 -6.51
N THR A 80 4.06 9.70 -5.22
CA THR A 80 5.16 9.32 -4.32
C THR A 80 5.29 7.82 -4.11
N VAL A 81 4.38 7.02 -4.67
CA VAL A 81 4.36 5.57 -4.47
C VAL A 81 5.54 4.91 -5.19
N VAL A 82 6.31 4.13 -4.43
CA VAL A 82 7.42 3.33 -4.97
C VAL A 82 7.19 1.89 -4.56
N LEU A 83 7.27 0.98 -5.53
CA LEU A 83 7.06 -0.44 -5.32
C LEU A 83 8.34 -1.19 -5.64
N LEU A 84 8.78 -2.03 -4.71
CA LEU A 84 9.96 -2.88 -4.89
C LEU A 84 9.57 -4.32 -4.63
N VAL A 85 10.04 -5.23 -5.49
CA VAL A 85 9.77 -6.66 -5.39
C VAL A 85 11.05 -7.37 -4.98
N GLU A 86 10.95 -8.29 -4.05
CA GLU A 86 12.09 -9.09 -3.60
C GLU A 86 12.70 -9.88 -4.76
N LYS A 87 14.03 -9.89 -4.81
CA LYS A 87 14.79 -10.64 -5.83
C LYS A 87 15.32 -11.95 -5.30
#